data_dbce18acb2f949d616ba04aa30bd0e2d
#
_entry.id   dbce18acb2f949d616ba04aa30bd0e2d
#
_cell.length_a   1.000
_cell.length_b   1.000
_cell.length_c   1.000
_cell.angle_alpha   90.00
_cell.angle_beta   90.00
_cell.angle_gamma   90.00
#
_symmetry.space_group_name_H-M   'P 1'
#
loop_
_entity.id
_entity.type
_entity.pdbx_description
1 polymer ?
#
loop_
_entity_poly.entity_id
_entity_poly.type
_entity_poly.pdbx_seq_one_letter_code
_entity_poly.pdbx_strand_id
1 'polypeptide(L)'
;MNDLFSMQGKVCLVTGGSRGLGHHMAQGLLEAGAARVYLTGRNAEACTRAATELRKYGECEALPGDLATNADVARLVETLTQREPHLDVLVNNAGTGWGAPYGEFPEQGWDKVMNLNVKSLFFLTQALTPLLAMRASPQRTSAVINIGSVAGIIGRGLDSFSYAASKAAVHQLTRVLATELAHKHIRVNALAPGRFYSKMTEYLSRDHAAFEEEVQTIPLKRWGTAPDITGVALMLASQAGAFITGQVIAVDGGTSLTQ
;
A
#
# COMPACT_ATOMS: atom_id res chain seq x y z
N MET A 1 15.86 -20.32 8.53
CA MET A 1 15.56 -18.87 8.50
C MET A 1 14.98 -18.40 7.15
N ASN A 2 15.38 -19.01 6.02
CA ASN A 2 14.86 -18.61 4.69
C ASN A 2 13.35 -18.78 4.50
N ASP A 3 12.68 -19.68 5.27
CA ASP A 3 11.24 -19.91 5.13
C ASP A 3 10.32 -18.84 5.75
N LEU A 4 10.83 -18.07 6.73
CA LEU A 4 10.00 -17.08 7.44
C LEU A 4 9.49 -15.96 6.51
N PHE A 5 10.31 -15.55 5.55
CA PHE A 5 9.98 -14.51 4.57
C PHE A 5 9.47 -15.05 3.25
N SER A 6 9.30 -16.37 3.14
CA SER A 6 8.85 -17.02 1.91
C SER A 6 7.41 -16.63 1.58
N MET A 7 7.19 -16.32 0.29
CA MET A 7 5.88 -16.10 -0.28
C MET A 7 5.41 -17.29 -1.13
N GLN A 8 6.09 -18.43 -1.03
CA GLN A 8 5.81 -19.63 -1.83
C GLN A 8 4.33 -20.00 -1.81
N GLY A 9 3.76 -20.08 -3.01
CA GLY A 9 2.36 -20.48 -3.23
C GLY A 9 1.32 -19.47 -2.77
N LYS A 10 1.68 -18.21 -2.49
CA LYS A 10 0.75 -17.13 -2.13
C LYS A 10 0.26 -16.36 -3.35
N VAL A 11 -1.02 -16.03 -3.35
CA VAL A 11 -1.66 -15.14 -4.33
C VAL A 11 -1.81 -13.75 -3.70
N CYS A 12 -1.34 -12.72 -4.41
CA CYS A 12 -1.27 -11.36 -3.92
C CYS A 12 -1.97 -10.37 -4.85
N LEU A 13 -2.62 -9.36 -4.29
CA LEU A 13 -3.12 -8.19 -5.02
C LEU A 13 -2.42 -6.94 -4.50
N VAL A 14 -1.85 -6.13 -5.42
CA VAL A 14 -1.24 -4.83 -5.09
C VAL A 14 -1.98 -3.73 -5.85
N THR A 15 -2.68 -2.86 -5.13
CA THR A 15 -3.36 -1.72 -5.73
C THR A 15 -2.37 -0.57 -5.98
N GLY A 16 -2.51 0.13 -7.12
CA GLY A 16 -1.52 1.15 -7.51
C GLY A 16 -0.14 0.57 -7.80
N GLY A 17 -0.08 -0.69 -8.27
CA GLY A 17 1.15 -1.46 -8.49
C GLY A 17 1.93 -1.11 -9.76
N SER A 18 1.44 -0.19 -10.60
CA SER A 18 2.09 0.13 -11.89
C SER A 18 3.36 0.97 -11.75
N ARG A 19 3.68 1.52 -10.58
CA ARG A 19 4.86 2.36 -10.32
C ARG A 19 5.11 2.56 -8.82
N GLY A 20 6.28 3.14 -8.49
CA GLY A 20 6.64 3.58 -7.14
C GLY A 20 6.57 2.47 -6.10
N LEU A 21 6.11 2.79 -4.89
CA LEU A 21 6.11 1.84 -3.76
C LEU A 21 5.34 0.55 -4.07
N GLY A 22 4.18 0.66 -4.72
CA GLY A 22 3.38 -0.51 -5.10
C GLY A 22 4.13 -1.44 -6.05
N HIS A 23 4.85 -0.89 -7.03
CA HIS A 23 5.67 -1.67 -7.96
C HIS A 23 6.82 -2.39 -7.25
N HIS A 24 7.53 -1.68 -6.36
CA HIS A 24 8.62 -2.28 -5.58
C HIS A 24 8.14 -3.39 -4.64
N MET A 25 7.00 -3.19 -3.97
CA MET A 25 6.40 -4.23 -3.14
C MET A 25 5.97 -5.44 -3.98
N ALA A 26 5.34 -5.23 -5.14
CA ALA A 26 4.95 -6.31 -6.04
C ALA A 26 6.17 -7.12 -6.52
N GLN A 27 7.26 -6.44 -6.88
CA GLN A 27 8.53 -7.09 -7.24
C GLN A 27 9.04 -7.97 -6.08
N GLY A 28 9.14 -7.43 -4.89
CA GLY A 28 9.65 -8.17 -3.75
C GLY A 28 8.79 -9.37 -3.36
N LEU A 29 7.46 -9.30 -3.51
CA LEU A 29 6.58 -10.45 -3.31
C LEU A 29 6.86 -11.56 -4.32
N LEU A 30 7.11 -11.22 -5.60
CA LEU A 30 7.46 -12.19 -6.64
C LEU A 30 8.85 -12.79 -6.40
N GLU A 31 9.86 -11.97 -6.10
CA GLU A 31 11.23 -12.42 -5.79
C GLU A 31 11.27 -13.36 -4.58
N ALA A 32 10.34 -13.18 -3.63
CA ALA A 32 10.18 -14.05 -2.47
C ALA A 32 9.36 -15.33 -2.76
N GLY A 33 8.94 -15.56 -4.02
CA GLY A 33 8.29 -16.78 -4.47
C GLY A 33 6.77 -16.74 -4.47
N ALA A 34 6.11 -15.57 -4.52
CA ALA A 34 4.67 -15.49 -4.69
C ALA A 34 4.24 -16.26 -5.97
N ALA A 35 3.20 -17.09 -5.84
CA ALA A 35 2.67 -17.86 -6.96
C ALA A 35 2.11 -16.94 -8.05
N ARG A 36 1.47 -15.85 -7.64
CA ARG A 36 0.94 -14.84 -8.56
C ARG A 36 0.77 -13.49 -7.84
N VAL A 37 1.06 -12.41 -8.56
CA VAL A 37 0.80 -11.05 -8.15
C VAL A 37 -0.09 -10.36 -9.17
N TYR A 38 -1.23 -9.84 -8.73
CA TYR A 38 -2.11 -8.99 -9.50
C TYR A 38 -1.79 -7.52 -9.21
N LEU A 39 -1.74 -6.70 -10.28
CA LEU A 39 -1.58 -5.25 -10.18
C LEU A 39 -2.84 -4.55 -10.64
N THR A 40 -3.29 -3.54 -9.92
CA THR A 40 -4.35 -2.66 -10.43
C THR A 40 -3.91 -1.20 -10.42
N GLY A 41 -4.53 -0.41 -11.28
CA GLY A 41 -4.33 1.04 -11.42
C GLY A 41 -5.13 1.58 -12.59
N ARG A 42 -5.33 2.89 -12.64
CA ARG A 42 -6.22 3.56 -13.61
C ARG A 42 -5.73 3.51 -15.06
N ASN A 43 -4.42 3.58 -15.25
CA ASN A 43 -3.84 3.56 -16.61
C ASN A 43 -3.54 2.11 -17.01
N ALA A 44 -4.34 1.59 -17.94
CA ALA A 44 -4.27 0.21 -18.39
C ALA A 44 -2.90 -0.13 -19.03
N GLU A 45 -2.37 0.77 -19.88
CA GLU A 45 -1.07 0.55 -20.52
C GLU A 45 0.07 0.51 -19.49
N ALA A 46 0.06 1.43 -18.50
CA ALA A 46 1.07 1.43 -17.45
C ALA A 46 0.99 0.18 -16.58
N CYS A 47 -0.22 -0.31 -16.26
CA CYS A 47 -0.38 -1.56 -15.53
C CYS A 47 0.13 -2.75 -16.33
N THR A 48 -0.20 -2.83 -17.62
CA THR A 48 0.24 -3.92 -18.49
C THR A 48 1.76 -3.93 -18.66
N ARG A 49 2.38 -2.76 -18.90
CA ARG A 49 3.86 -2.66 -18.95
C ARG A 49 4.49 -3.13 -17.65
N ALA A 50 4.02 -2.62 -16.51
CA ALA A 50 4.54 -3.01 -15.21
C ALA A 50 4.42 -4.53 -14.95
N ALA A 51 3.26 -5.13 -15.27
CA ALA A 51 3.09 -6.57 -15.14
C ALA A 51 4.05 -7.34 -16.06
N THR A 52 4.24 -6.87 -17.30
CA THR A 52 5.20 -7.48 -18.25
C THR A 52 6.64 -7.40 -17.74
N GLU A 53 7.04 -6.25 -17.19
CA GLU A 53 8.38 -6.07 -16.59
C GLU A 53 8.59 -6.99 -15.39
N LEU A 54 7.55 -7.18 -14.57
CA LEU A 54 7.63 -8.00 -13.37
C LEU A 54 7.58 -9.50 -13.63
N ARG A 55 7.12 -9.95 -14.80
CA ARG A 55 7.06 -11.38 -15.16
C ARG A 55 8.42 -12.08 -15.15
N LYS A 56 9.52 -11.35 -15.25
CA LYS A 56 10.87 -11.92 -15.07
C LYS A 56 11.16 -12.44 -13.66
N TYR A 57 10.35 -12.05 -12.68
CA TYR A 57 10.47 -12.48 -11.28
C TYR A 57 9.40 -13.52 -10.89
N GLY A 58 8.33 -13.69 -11.67
CA GLY A 58 7.24 -14.63 -11.42
C GLY A 58 5.95 -14.25 -12.14
N GLU A 59 4.86 -14.96 -11.88
CA GLU A 59 3.56 -14.70 -12.50
C GLU A 59 2.98 -13.36 -12.06
N CYS A 60 2.84 -12.43 -13.01
CA CYS A 60 2.30 -11.10 -12.77
C CYS A 60 1.25 -10.72 -13.81
N GLU A 61 0.08 -10.29 -13.35
CA GLU A 61 -1.04 -9.89 -14.21
C GLU A 61 -1.55 -8.50 -13.87
N ALA A 62 -2.00 -7.76 -14.90
CA ALA A 62 -2.63 -6.46 -14.76
C ALA A 62 -4.15 -6.60 -14.77
N LEU A 63 -4.82 -5.99 -13.78
CA LEU A 63 -6.28 -5.82 -13.71
C LEU A 63 -6.59 -4.30 -13.59
N PRO A 64 -6.59 -3.57 -14.71
CA PRO A 64 -6.78 -2.12 -14.67
C PRO A 64 -8.18 -1.72 -14.19
N GLY A 65 -8.26 -0.62 -13.42
CA GLY A 65 -9.52 -0.05 -12.95
C GLY A 65 -9.31 1.19 -12.09
N ASP A 66 -10.32 2.05 -12.02
CA ASP A 66 -10.33 3.20 -11.12
C ASP A 66 -11.03 2.84 -9.80
N LEU A 67 -10.25 2.55 -8.79
CA LEU A 67 -10.76 2.15 -7.47
C LEU A 67 -11.54 3.26 -6.75
N ALA A 68 -11.56 4.50 -7.26
CA ALA A 68 -12.44 5.54 -6.75
C ALA A 68 -13.92 5.28 -7.11
N THR A 69 -14.20 4.34 -8.02
CA THR A 69 -15.57 3.97 -8.44
C THR A 69 -15.97 2.59 -7.90
N ASN A 70 -17.20 2.48 -7.40
CA ASN A 70 -17.73 1.21 -6.91
C ASN A 70 -17.84 0.16 -8.04
N ALA A 71 -18.10 0.59 -9.28
CA ALA A 71 -18.22 -0.31 -10.43
C ALA A 71 -16.89 -1.02 -10.73
N ASP A 72 -15.78 -0.28 -10.71
CA ASP A 72 -14.46 -0.87 -10.96
C ASP A 72 -13.98 -1.75 -9.79
N VAL A 73 -14.32 -1.38 -8.55
CA VAL A 73 -14.08 -2.24 -7.40
C VAL A 73 -14.84 -3.56 -7.54
N ALA A 74 -16.14 -3.52 -7.90
CA ALA A 74 -16.95 -4.72 -8.11
C ALA A 74 -16.39 -5.61 -9.23
N ARG A 75 -16.02 -5.01 -10.37
CA ARG A 75 -15.41 -5.74 -11.50
C ARG A 75 -14.08 -6.39 -11.14
N LEU A 76 -13.22 -5.69 -10.38
CA LEU A 76 -11.96 -6.24 -9.90
C LEU A 76 -12.20 -7.47 -8.99
N VAL A 77 -13.11 -7.34 -8.04
CA VAL A 77 -13.47 -8.42 -7.10
C VAL A 77 -14.05 -9.62 -7.85
N GLU A 78 -14.99 -9.39 -8.78
CA GLU A 78 -15.57 -10.44 -9.61
C GLU A 78 -14.49 -11.18 -10.42
N THR A 79 -13.61 -10.42 -11.09
CA THR A 79 -12.52 -10.98 -11.89
C THR A 79 -11.58 -11.84 -11.05
N LEU A 80 -11.20 -11.37 -9.86
CA LEU A 80 -10.35 -12.14 -8.95
C LEU A 80 -11.06 -13.41 -8.44
N THR A 81 -12.33 -13.31 -8.07
CA THR A 81 -13.12 -14.45 -7.58
C THR A 81 -13.30 -15.54 -8.64
N GLN A 82 -13.38 -15.15 -9.91
CA GLN A 82 -13.45 -16.10 -11.04
C GLN A 82 -12.11 -16.78 -11.33
N ARG A 83 -10.97 -16.10 -11.06
CA ARG A 83 -9.64 -16.60 -11.42
C ARG A 83 -8.95 -17.33 -10.28
N GLU A 84 -9.20 -16.92 -9.05
CA GLU A 84 -8.48 -17.42 -7.88
C GLU A 84 -9.44 -18.01 -6.84
N PRO A 85 -9.12 -19.19 -6.31
CA PRO A 85 -9.90 -19.80 -5.23
C PRO A 85 -9.66 -19.13 -3.88
N HIS A 86 -8.64 -18.30 -3.73
CA HIS A 86 -8.27 -17.58 -2.50
C HIS A 86 -7.36 -16.40 -2.80
N LEU A 87 -7.23 -15.51 -1.83
CA LEU A 87 -6.24 -14.44 -1.79
C LEU A 87 -5.47 -14.52 -0.48
N ASP A 88 -4.14 -14.47 -0.50
CA ASP A 88 -3.33 -14.52 0.72
C ASP A 88 -2.89 -13.13 1.17
N VAL A 89 -2.67 -12.20 0.23
CA VAL A 89 -2.17 -10.85 0.54
C VAL A 89 -2.89 -9.79 -0.28
N LEU A 90 -3.41 -8.76 0.41
CA LEU A 90 -3.91 -7.53 -0.19
C LEU A 90 -3.04 -6.35 0.24
N VAL A 91 -2.42 -5.66 -0.72
CA VAL A 91 -1.70 -4.40 -0.49
C VAL A 91 -2.54 -3.24 -1.00
N ASN A 92 -3.17 -2.50 -0.10
CA ASN A 92 -3.90 -1.28 -0.38
C ASN A 92 -2.93 -0.10 -0.49
N ASN A 93 -2.32 0.05 -1.67
CA ASN A 93 -1.33 1.09 -1.94
C ASN A 93 -1.88 2.20 -2.85
N ALA A 94 -2.95 1.98 -3.60
CA ALA A 94 -3.54 3.02 -4.42
C ALA A 94 -3.88 4.27 -3.60
N GLY A 95 -3.42 5.42 -4.07
CA GLY A 95 -3.64 6.67 -3.37
C GLY A 95 -3.31 7.90 -4.22
N THR A 96 -3.81 9.04 -3.79
CA THR A 96 -3.57 10.34 -4.41
C THR A 96 -3.45 11.42 -3.35
N GLY A 97 -2.86 12.54 -3.71
CA GLY A 97 -2.83 13.75 -2.90
C GLY A 97 -3.49 14.92 -3.65
N TRP A 98 -3.75 15.99 -2.90
CA TRP A 98 -4.15 17.29 -3.40
C TRP A 98 -3.52 18.36 -2.51
N GLY A 99 -2.92 19.37 -3.12
CA GLY A 99 -2.34 20.52 -2.42
C GLY A 99 -3.03 21.81 -2.84
N ALA A 100 -3.39 22.64 -1.87
CA ALA A 100 -3.88 24.00 -2.06
C ALA A 100 -3.75 24.76 -0.72
N PRO A 101 -3.61 26.11 -0.73
CA PRO A 101 -3.62 26.93 0.48
C PRO A 101 -4.88 26.70 1.31
N TYR A 102 -4.79 26.84 2.62
CA TYR A 102 -5.92 26.57 3.54
C TYR A 102 -7.20 27.33 3.16
N GLY A 103 -7.10 28.61 2.81
CA GLY A 103 -8.26 29.45 2.45
C GLY A 103 -8.86 29.16 1.06
N GLU A 104 -8.20 28.35 0.24
CA GLU A 104 -8.56 28.09 -1.16
C GLU A 104 -8.70 26.57 -1.44
N PHE A 105 -8.75 25.74 -0.40
CA PHE A 105 -8.78 24.30 -0.57
C PHE A 105 -10.14 23.84 -1.13
N PRO A 106 -10.22 23.26 -2.35
CA PRO A 106 -11.48 22.94 -2.99
C PRO A 106 -12.08 21.62 -2.47
N GLU A 107 -13.41 21.58 -2.32
CA GLU A 107 -14.17 20.37 -1.94
C GLU A 107 -13.87 19.19 -2.88
N GLN A 108 -13.79 19.44 -4.18
CA GLN A 108 -13.42 18.42 -5.17
C GLN A 108 -12.07 17.77 -4.87
N GLY A 109 -11.08 18.54 -4.39
CA GLY A 109 -9.77 18.02 -3.98
C GLY A 109 -9.87 17.14 -2.74
N TRP A 110 -10.73 17.54 -1.80
CA TRP A 110 -11.02 16.76 -0.61
C TRP A 110 -11.65 15.41 -0.96
N ASP A 111 -12.75 15.43 -1.71
CA ASP A 111 -13.50 14.24 -2.10
C ASP A 111 -12.65 13.25 -2.91
N LYS A 112 -11.88 13.76 -3.86
CA LYS A 112 -10.97 12.94 -4.67
C LYS A 112 -10.00 12.14 -3.80
N VAL A 113 -9.43 12.77 -2.79
CA VAL A 113 -8.48 12.13 -1.89
C VAL A 113 -9.19 11.14 -0.96
N MET A 114 -10.29 11.54 -0.32
CA MET A 114 -11.02 10.68 0.61
C MET A 114 -11.64 9.48 -0.09
N ASN A 115 -12.18 9.66 -1.28
CA ASN A 115 -12.78 8.57 -2.06
C ASN A 115 -11.75 7.50 -2.43
N LEU A 116 -10.55 7.90 -2.89
CA LEU A 116 -9.53 6.91 -3.28
C LEU A 116 -8.77 6.36 -2.08
N ASN A 117 -8.33 7.22 -1.14
CA ASN A 117 -7.41 6.78 -0.08
C ASN A 117 -8.12 6.04 1.05
N VAL A 118 -9.39 6.35 1.33
CA VAL A 118 -10.13 5.84 2.50
C VAL A 118 -11.28 4.95 2.07
N LYS A 119 -12.24 5.49 1.31
CA LYS A 119 -13.45 4.78 0.94
C LYS A 119 -13.15 3.54 0.10
N SER A 120 -12.33 3.68 -0.94
CA SER A 120 -11.99 2.54 -1.81
C SER A 120 -11.24 1.44 -1.06
N LEU A 121 -10.32 1.80 -0.18
CA LEU A 121 -9.57 0.87 0.67
C LEU A 121 -10.51 0.03 1.53
N PHE A 122 -11.46 0.67 2.19
CA PHE A 122 -12.42 0.01 3.05
C PHE A 122 -13.31 -0.98 2.25
N PHE A 123 -13.97 -0.50 1.19
CA PHE A 123 -14.89 -1.32 0.43
C PHE A 123 -14.20 -2.46 -0.36
N LEU A 124 -12.99 -2.22 -0.87
CA LEU A 124 -12.20 -3.27 -1.50
C LEU A 124 -11.81 -4.35 -0.49
N THR A 125 -11.32 -3.96 0.69
CA THR A 125 -10.98 -4.91 1.76
C THR A 125 -12.21 -5.71 2.18
N GLN A 126 -13.37 -5.05 2.38
CA GLN A 126 -14.63 -5.71 2.73
C GLN A 126 -15.03 -6.74 1.65
N ALA A 127 -15.03 -6.35 0.39
CA ALA A 127 -15.45 -7.20 -0.72
C ALA A 127 -14.48 -8.40 -0.96
N LEU A 128 -13.18 -8.24 -0.67
CA LEU A 128 -12.18 -9.31 -0.78
C LEU A 128 -12.04 -10.16 0.49
N THR A 129 -12.69 -9.79 1.59
CA THR A 129 -12.65 -10.56 2.84
C THR A 129 -13.00 -12.05 2.67
N PRO A 130 -14.02 -12.46 1.87
CA PRO A 130 -14.29 -13.87 1.62
C PRO A 130 -13.09 -14.61 1.00
N LEU A 131 -12.45 -14.04 -0.02
CA LEU A 131 -11.26 -14.64 -0.65
C LEU A 131 -10.05 -14.70 0.30
N LEU A 132 -9.84 -13.67 1.11
CA LEU A 132 -8.77 -13.62 2.12
C LEU A 132 -8.99 -14.67 3.22
N ALA A 133 -10.25 -14.95 3.60
CA ALA A 133 -10.58 -15.93 4.62
C ALA A 133 -10.53 -17.37 4.11
N MET A 134 -10.59 -17.62 2.80
CA MET A 134 -10.82 -18.94 2.22
C MET A 134 -9.80 -20.00 2.66
N ARG A 135 -8.53 -19.64 2.77
CA ARG A 135 -7.43 -20.52 3.23
C ARG A 135 -6.79 -20.07 4.52
N ALA A 136 -7.32 -19.01 5.13
CA ALA A 136 -6.77 -18.47 6.37
C ALA A 136 -7.03 -19.42 7.55
N SER A 137 -6.05 -19.60 8.40
CA SER A 137 -6.09 -20.42 9.61
C SER A 137 -5.11 -19.87 10.64
N PRO A 138 -5.12 -20.34 11.90
CA PRO A 138 -4.13 -19.91 12.90
C PRO A 138 -2.68 -20.12 12.47
N GLN A 139 -2.40 -21.15 11.67
CA GLN A 139 -1.05 -21.48 11.17
C GLN A 139 -0.72 -20.81 9.83
N ARG A 140 -1.73 -20.34 9.12
CA ARG A 140 -1.60 -19.70 7.80
C ARG A 140 -2.49 -18.47 7.71
N THR A 141 -2.07 -17.38 8.31
CA THR A 141 -2.84 -16.14 8.27
C THR A 141 -2.74 -15.45 6.91
N SER A 142 -3.84 -14.83 6.46
CA SER A 142 -3.81 -13.87 5.36
C SER A 142 -3.42 -12.48 5.87
N ALA A 143 -2.94 -11.61 4.97
CA ALA A 143 -2.46 -10.29 5.32
C ALA A 143 -3.10 -9.18 4.49
N VAL A 144 -3.57 -8.13 5.14
CA VAL A 144 -3.92 -6.84 4.53
C VAL A 144 -2.87 -5.82 4.96
N ILE A 145 -2.22 -5.19 4.00
CA ILE A 145 -1.21 -4.15 4.22
C ILE A 145 -1.73 -2.84 3.63
N ASN A 146 -2.05 -1.89 4.50
CA ASN A 146 -2.52 -0.58 4.11
C ASN A 146 -1.34 0.39 4.00
N ILE A 147 -1.26 1.17 2.92
CA ILE A 147 -0.22 2.19 2.80
C ILE A 147 -0.75 3.52 3.33
N GLY A 148 -0.36 3.80 4.56
CA GLY A 148 -0.53 5.07 5.25
C GLY A 148 0.45 6.13 4.77
N SER A 149 0.95 6.94 5.69
CA SER A 149 2.03 7.92 5.51
C SER A 149 2.42 8.49 6.88
N VAL A 150 3.64 8.97 7.03
CA VAL A 150 4.01 9.82 8.17
C VAL A 150 3.13 11.07 8.29
N ALA A 151 2.57 11.56 7.19
CA ALA A 151 1.60 12.66 7.20
C ALA A 151 0.30 12.35 7.98
N GLY A 152 0.01 11.07 8.25
CA GLY A 152 -1.07 10.66 9.16
C GLY A 152 -0.64 10.51 10.61
N ILE A 153 0.64 10.73 10.92
CA ILE A 153 1.22 10.65 12.28
C ILE A 153 1.59 12.05 12.78
N ILE A 154 2.23 12.84 11.92
CA ILE A 154 2.76 14.16 12.25
C ILE A 154 1.95 15.28 11.59
N GLY A 155 1.77 16.40 12.28
CA GLY A 155 0.96 17.56 11.86
C GLY A 155 1.74 18.64 11.11
N ARG A 156 2.72 18.31 10.25
CA ARG A 156 3.41 19.33 9.45
C ARG A 156 2.58 19.80 8.27
N GLY A 157 2.43 21.11 8.14
CA GLY A 157 1.71 21.77 7.06
C GLY A 157 2.40 21.55 5.71
N LEU A 158 1.69 20.89 4.79
CA LEU A 158 2.09 20.66 3.40
C LEU A 158 0.97 21.10 2.45
N ASP A 159 0.10 22.04 2.86
CA ASP A 159 -1.08 22.43 2.07
C ASP A 159 -1.87 21.21 1.51
N SER A 160 -1.75 20.06 2.16
CA SER A 160 -2.32 18.77 1.75
C SER A 160 -3.24 18.19 2.82
N PHE A 161 -4.18 19.02 3.29
CA PHE A 161 -5.07 18.73 4.43
C PHE A 161 -5.84 17.42 4.29
N SER A 162 -6.49 17.21 3.13
CA SER A 162 -7.23 15.98 2.85
C SER A 162 -6.32 14.75 2.81
N TYR A 163 -5.08 14.89 2.33
CA TYR A 163 -4.12 13.79 2.31
C TYR A 163 -3.73 13.38 3.73
N ALA A 164 -3.34 14.31 4.58
CA ALA A 164 -2.99 14.04 5.97
C ALA A 164 -4.17 13.40 6.72
N ALA A 165 -5.37 13.99 6.60
CA ALA A 165 -6.59 13.45 7.18
C ALA A 165 -6.89 12.02 6.67
N SER A 166 -6.76 11.77 5.36
CA SER A 166 -6.97 10.44 4.77
C SER A 166 -5.98 9.40 5.31
N LYS A 167 -4.70 9.78 5.51
CA LYS A 167 -3.69 8.86 6.01
C LYS A 167 -3.86 8.56 7.50
N ALA A 168 -4.29 9.52 8.29
CA ALA A 168 -4.71 9.28 9.68
C ALA A 168 -5.94 8.35 9.74
N ALA A 169 -6.92 8.54 8.85
CA ALA A 169 -8.08 7.66 8.73
C ALA A 169 -7.67 6.22 8.37
N VAL A 170 -6.73 6.04 7.43
CA VAL A 170 -6.17 4.70 7.08
C VAL A 170 -5.52 4.04 8.30
N HIS A 171 -4.77 4.79 9.11
CA HIS A 171 -4.16 4.27 10.33
C HIS A 171 -5.22 3.79 11.33
N GLN A 172 -6.29 4.56 11.53
CA GLN A 172 -7.36 4.16 12.44
C GLN A 172 -8.18 2.98 11.87
N LEU A 173 -8.53 2.98 10.59
CA LEU A 173 -9.20 1.86 9.94
C LEU A 173 -8.38 0.57 10.04
N THR A 174 -7.06 0.65 9.96
CA THR A 174 -6.17 -0.48 10.15
C THR A 174 -6.38 -1.15 11.50
N ARG A 175 -6.47 -0.37 12.59
CA ARG A 175 -6.70 -0.91 13.93
C ARG A 175 -8.08 -1.54 14.08
N VAL A 176 -9.11 -0.86 13.58
CA VAL A 176 -10.50 -1.35 13.63
C VAL A 176 -10.64 -2.64 12.82
N LEU A 177 -10.15 -2.66 11.59
CA LEU A 177 -10.22 -3.85 10.73
C LEU A 177 -9.37 -5.00 11.27
N ALA A 178 -8.25 -4.73 11.93
CA ALA A 178 -7.45 -5.76 12.57
C ALA A 178 -8.22 -6.51 13.66
N THR A 179 -8.98 -5.80 14.48
CA THR A 179 -9.84 -6.41 15.51
C THR A 179 -11.01 -7.17 14.87
N GLU A 180 -11.67 -6.54 13.90
CA GLU A 180 -12.84 -7.12 13.22
C GLU A 180 -12.51 -8.40 12.46
N LEU A 181 -11.36 -8.45 11.79
CA LEU A 181 -10.99 -9.56 10.90
C LEU A 181 -10.14 -10.64 11.57
N ALA A 182 -9.73 -10.45 12.83
CA ALA A 182 -8.88 -11.40 13.56
C ALA A 182 -9.49 -12.79 13.68
N HIS A 183 -10.81 -12.88 13.93
CA HIS A 183 -11.54 -14.15 14.03
C HIS A 183 -11.59 -14.93 12.69
N LYS A 184 -11.28 -14.28 11.58
CA LYS A 184 -11.11 -14.87 10.24
C LYS A 184 -9.65 -15.19 9.91
N HIS A 185 -8.75 -15.06 10.87
CA HIS A 185 -7.30 -15.23 10.69
C HIS A 185 -6.69 -14.29 9.61
N ILE A 186 -7.26 -13.10 9.49
CA ILE A 186 -6.78 -12.05 8.59
C ILE A 186 -6.10 -10.97 9.46
N ARG A 187 -4.81 -10.74 9.22
CA ARG A 187 -4.03 -9.67 9.86
C ARG A 187 -4.15 -8.39 9.04
N VAL A 188 -4.31 -7.27 9.71
CA VAL A 188 -4.38 -5.96 9.05
C VAL A 188 -3.36 -5.04 9.69
N ASN A 189 -2.39 -4.55 8.90
CA ASN A 189 -1.36 -3.62 9.35
C ASN A 189 -1.21 -2.47 8.36
N ALA A 190 -0.61 -1.38 8.79
CA ALA A 190 -0.27 -0.26 7.94
C ALA A 190 1.24 -0.03 7.91
N LEU A 191 1.75 0.37 6.75
CA LEU A 191 3.04 1.02 6.61
C LEU A 191 2.81 2.53 6.51
N ALA A 192 3.60 3.30 7.23
CA ALA A 192 3.60 4.76 7.17
C ALA A 192 4.94 5.23 6.56
N PRO A 193 5.06 5.27 5.20
CA PRO A 193 6.27 5.73 4.56
C PRO A 193 6.54 7.21 4.83
N GLY A 194 7.81 7.55 5.02
CA GLY A 194 8.33 8.90 4.94
C GLY A 194 8.65 9.32 3.51
N ARG A 195 9.81 9.90 3.31
CA ARG A 195 10.29 10.31 1.99
C ARG A 195 10.89 9.14 1.21
N PHE A 196 10.29 8.86 0.07
CA PHE A 196 10.76 7.88 -0.91
C PHE A 196 10.79 8.50 -2.30
N TYR A 197 11.69 8.04 -3.14
CA TYR A 197 11.69 8.40 -4.55
C TYR A 197 10.41 7.88 -5.23
N SER A 198 9.61 8.81 -5.75
CA SER A 198 8.37 8.50 -6.46
C SER A 198 8.00 9.65 -7.39
N LYS A 199 7.08 9.42 -8.33
CA LYS A 199 6.56 10.51 -9.17
C LYS A 199 5.89 11.63 -8.36
N MET A 200 5.38 11.32 -7.16
CA MET A 200 4.77 12.31 -6.27
C MET A 200 5.82 13.23 -5.63
N THR A 201 7.05 12.77 -5.47
CA THR A 201 8.15 13.49 -4.83
C THR A 201 9.23 13.95 -5.84
N GLU A 202 9.07 13.62 -7.13
CA GLU A 202 10.03 13.94 -8.19
C GLU A 202 10.34 15.45 -8.29
N TYR A 203 9.33 16.30 -8.02
CA TYR A 203 9.52 17.74 -8.06
C TYR A 203 10.52 18.25 -7.00
N LEU A 204 10.60 17.58 -5.85
CA LEU A 204 11.54 17.92 -4.77
C LEU A 204 12.99 17.58 -5.16
N SER A 205 13.22 16.55 -5.97
CA SER A 205 14.56 16.15 -6.39
C SER A 205 15.12 16.98 -7.55
N ARG A 206 14.32 17.88 -8.14
CA ARG A 206 14.77 18.78 -9.24
C ARG A 206 15.58 19.96 -8.75
N ASP A 207 15.34 20.41 -7.53
CA ASP A 207 16.15 21.42 -6.86
C ASP A 207 17.11 20.72 -5.88
N HIS A 208 18.38 20.65 -6.28
CA HIS A 208 19.41 19.93 -5.52
C HIS A 208 19.61 20.53 -4.12
N ALA A 209 19.54 21.85 -3.98
CA ALA A 209 19.74 22.50 -2.68
C ALA A 209 18.58 22.21 -1.73
N ALA A 210 17.33 22.33 -2.21
CA ALA A 210 16.14 22.02 -1.45
C ALA A 210 16.08 20.51 -1.10
N PHE A 211 16.53 19.64 -2.00
CA PHE A 211 16.63 18.20 -1.74
C PHE A 211 17.62 17.88 -0.64
N GLU A 212 18.84 18.46 -0.68
CA GLU A 212 19.86 18.24 0.34
C GLU A 212 19.40 18.78 1.71
N GLU A 213 18.78 19.96 1.73
CA GLU A 213 18.20 20.52 2.95
C GLU A 213 17.14 19.56 3.55
N GLU A 214 16.25 19.05 2.72
CA GLU A 214 15.23 18.08 3.17
C GLU A 214 15.86 16.78 3.70
N VAL A 215 16.89 16.26 3.03
CA VAL A 215 17.63 15.07 3.48
C VAL A 215 18.23 15.30 4.87
N GLN A 216 18.72 16.53 5.17
CA GLN A 216 19.26 16.86 6.48
C GLN A 216 18.20 16.86 7.59
N THR A 217 16.91 16.95 7.28
CA THR A 217 15.84 16.84 8.29
C THR A 217 15.56 15.40 8.69
N ILE A 218 15.97 14.42 7.88
CA ILE A 218 15.76 12.99 8.15
C ILE A 218 16.90 12.48 9.06
N PRO A 219 16.61 11.87 10.21
CA PRO A 219 17.66 11.34 11.09
C PRO A 219 18.67 10.41 10.41
N LEU A 220 18.22 9.49 9.55
CA LEU A 220 19.10 8.60 8.79
C LEU A 220 19.75 9.26 7.56
N LYS A 221 19.57 10.59 7.35
CA LYS A 221 20.24 11.40 6.31
C LYS A 221 20.13 10.83 4.90
N ARG A 222 19.03 10.18 4.58
CA ARG A 222 18.71 9.71 3.23
C ARG A 222 17.21 9.52 3.04
N TRP A 223 16.79 9.55 1.79
CA TRP A 223 15.46 9.05 1.43
C TRP A 223 15.42 7.52 1.46
N GLY A 224 14.21 6.98 1.64
CA GLY A 224 13.96 5.55 1.53
C GLY A 224 14.08 5.07 0.09
N THR A 225 14.52 3.83 -0.05
CA THR A 225 14.72 3.12 -1.32
C THR A 225 13.77 1.93 -1.44
N ALA A 226 13.74 1.27 -2.59
CA ALA A 226 12.90 0.08 -2.81
C ALA A 226 13.09 -1.01 -1.74
N PRO A 227 14.33 -1.42 -1.35
CA PRO A 227 14.54 -2.40 -0.28
C PRO A 227 13.95 -1.99 1.07
N ASP A 228 13.96 -0.69 1.42
CA ASP A 228 13.46 -0.22 2.72
C ASP A 228 11.97 -0.48 2.90
N ILE A 229 11.16 -0.27 1.85
CA ILE A 229 9.71 -0.53 1.92
C ILE A 229 9.38 -2.00 1.65
N THR A 230 10.11 -2.65 0.73
CA THR A 230 9.86 -4.03 0.33
C THR A 230 10.12 -5.00 1.48
N GLY A 231 11.22 -4.80 2.23
CA GLY A 231 11.56 -5.66 3.37
C GLY A 231 10.47 -5.69 4.44
N VAL A 232 9.93 -4.52 4.80
CA VAL A 232 8.85 -4.42 5.80
C VAL A 232 7.53 -4.97 5.26
N ALA A 233 7.21 -4.70 3.99
CA ALA A 233 6.02 -5.25 3.34
C ALA A 233 6.09 -6.79 3.29
N LEU A 234 7.25 -7.34 2.94
CA LEU A 234 7.49 -8.78 2.92
C LEU A 234 7.37 -9.41 4.31
N MET A 235 7.93 -8.76 5.34
CA MET A 235 7.74 -9.19 6.74
C MET A 235 6.25 -9.30 7.08
N LEU A 236 5.46 -8.27 6.80
CA LEU A 236 4.02 -8.28 7.10
C LEU A 236 3.22 -9.28 6.25
N ALA A 237 3.64 -9.55 5.01
CA ALA A 237 2.98 -10.48 4.10
C ALA A 237 3.28 -11.95 4.40
N SER A 238 4.41 -12.23 5.03
CA SER A 238 4.94 -13.58 5.25
C SER A 238 4.67 -14.11 6.66
N GLN A 239 5.24 -15.28 6.96
CA GLN A 239 5.19 -15.90 8.29
C GLN A 239 5.97 -15.09 9.33
N ALA A 240 6.95 -14.29 8.92
CA ALA A 240 7.70 -13.41 9.83
C ALA A 240 6.81 -12.42 10.58
N GLY A 241 5.70 -11.99 9.97
CA GLY A 241 4.72 -11.10 10.60
C GLY A 241 3.47 -11.81 11.16
N ALA A 242 3.47 -13.13 11.31
CA ALA A 242 2.26 -13.91 11.62
C ALA A 242 1.57 -13.50 12.93
N PHE A 243 2.30 -12.90 13.86
CA PHE A 243 1.74 -12.42 15.14
C PHE A 243 1.64 -10.89 15.24
N ILE A 244 1.70 -10.18 14.09
CA ILE A 244 1.60 -8.73 14.00
C ILE A 244 0.28 -8.36 13.35
N THR A 245 -0.60 -7.66 14.08
CA THR A 245 -1.87 -7.11 13.56
C THR A 245 -2.22 -5.79 14.27
N GLY A 246 -2.91 -4.88 13.58
CA GLY A 246 -3.33 -3.58 14.09
C GLY A 246 -2.20 -2.54 14.20
N GLN A 247 -1.01 -2.83 13.69
CA GLN A 247 0.14 -1.95 13.82
C GLN A 247 0.23 -0.94 12.66
N VAL A 248 0.76 0.23 13.00
CA VAL A 248 1.18 1.26 12.04
C VAL A 248 2.69 1.39 12.16
N ILE A 249 3.41 0.90 11.17
CA ILE A 249 4.87 0.86 11.17
C ILE A 249 5.40 2.01 10.33
N ALA A 250 6.06 2.97 10.96
CA ALA A 250 6.76 4.04 10.27
C ALA A 250 7.99 3.48 9.54
N VAL A 251 8.12 3.82 8.26
CA VAL A 251 9.27 3.48 7.41
C VAL A 251 9.79 4.82 6.84
N ASP A 252 10.49 5.60 7.67
CA ASP A 252 10.65 7.03 7.45
C ASP A 252 12.04 7.57 7.83
N GLY A 253 12.98 6.70 8.15
CA GLY A 253 14.31 7.11 8.58
C GLY A 253 14.35 7.91 9.88
N GLY A 254 13.28 7.81 10.71
CA GLY A 254 13.15 8.51 11.99
C GLY A 254 12.47 9.88 11.90
N THR A 255 11.96 10.27 10.72
CA THR A 255 11.35 11.59 10.51
C THR A 255 10.22 11.89 11.49
N SER A 256 9.36 10.91 11.79
CA SER A 256 8.23 11.10 12.72
C SER A 256 8.60 11.24 14.18
N LEU A 257 9.85 11.03 14.55
CA LEU A 257 10.33 11.14 15.94
C LEU A 257 10.91 12.53 16.26
N THR A 258 11.21 13.33 15.24
CA THR A 258 11.92 14.61 15.39
C THR A 258 11.04 15.83 15.13
N GLN A 259 9.72 15.65 15.10
CA GLN A 259 8.77 16.71 14.68
C GLN A 259 7.58 16.81 15.62
#